data_3746ffcee173ae560e77356c80d97ba6
#
_entry.id   3746ffcee173ae560e77356c80d97ba6
#
_cell.length_a   1.000
_cell.length_b   1.000
_cell.length_c   1.000
_cell.angle_alpha   90.00
_cell.angle_beta   90.00
_cell.angle_gamma   90.00
#
_symmetry.space_group_name_H-M   'P 1'
#
loop_
_entity.id
_entity.type
_entity.pdbx_description
1 polymer ?
#
loop_
_entity_poly.entity_id
_entity_poly.type
_entity_poly.pdbx_seq_one_letter_code
_entity_poly.pdbx_strand_id
1 'polypeptide(L)'
;MTETFLTFLTYCFYAFVIAIPMILYRKSLKRRAARAREAVEKGKLYSEGPKAQHPHIDALYCIGCASCTQVCPEGDVLAMFGGKAIIANGYKCIGHSLCADACPVGAITMVMASPSMGADMPYLTPENETSIRNLFIVGELGGLALIKNAVNQGRECSDLIAGRVAAMGAARSVPGVYDVLVVGAGPAGISASLRAIENKLSYITVEQDTIGGTVAKYPRQKLVMTSPVQFPTYGKFKKMELSKEELLSFWAKVQQRVNFQCRAGEKVEDIKKGEDDIFTVVTAKGQYRSHAVVLALGRTGTPRKLGVKGEELPKVMYSL
;
A
#
# COMPACT_ATOMS: atom_id res chain seq x y z
N MET A 1 34.11 -55.07 -33.14
CA MET A 1 34.06 -53.72 -33.77
C MET A 1 32.67 -53.09 -33.72
N THR A 2 31.59 -53.83 -33.77
CA THR A 2 30.19 -53.27 -33.75
C THR A 2 29.75 -52.79 -32.37
N GLU A 3 30.07 -53.44 -31.28
CA GLU A 3 29.66 -53.04 -29.94
C GLU A 3 30.34 -51.74 -29.44
N THR A 4 31.65 -51.59 -29.71
CA THR A 4 32.40 -50.36 -29.36
C THR A 4 31.88 -49.16 -30.12
N PHE A 5 31.48 -49.31 -31.38
CA PHE A 5 30.89 -48.28 -32.18
C PHE A 5 29.50 -47.88 -31.67
N LEU A 6 28.67 -48.84 -31.32
CA LEU A 6 27.33 -48.62 -30.74
C LEU A 6 27.39 -47.87 -29.39
N THR A 7 28.34 -48.29 -28.56
CA THR A 7 28.58 -47.64 -27.26
C THR A 7 29.06 -46.19 -27.42
N PHE A 8 29.92 -45.92 -28.39
CA PHE A 8 30.34 -44.54 -28.72
C PHE A 8 29.18 -43.70 -29.21
N LEU A 9 28.31 -44.21 -30.06
CA LEU A 9 27.11 -43.51 -30.56
C LEU A 9 26.11 -43.17 -29.41
N THR A 10 25.94 -44.10 -28.46
CA THR A 10 25.10 -43.84 -27.28
C THR A 10 25.65 -42.72 -26.40
N TYR A 11 26.95 -42.69 -26.15
CA TYR A 11 27.57 -41.60 -25.39
C TYR A 11 27.46 -40.27 -26.11
N CYS A 12 27.66 -40.22 -27.41
CA CYS A 12 27.47 -39.03 -28.23
C CYS A 12 26.03 -38.54 -28.16
N PHE A 13 25.06 -39.44 -28.25
CA PHE A 13 23.61 -39.08 -28.12
C PHE A 13 23.30 -38.47 -26.74
N TYR A 14 23.75 -39.06 -25.64
CA TYR A 14 23.55 -38.50 -24.30
C TYR A 14 24.25 -37.15 -24.13
N ALA A 15 25.49 -37.02 -24.66
CA ALA A 15 26.18 -35.74 -24.64
C ALA A 15 25.38 -34.62 -25.39
N PHE A 16 24.78 -34.94 -26.52
CA PHE A 16 23.93 -34.04 -27.27
C PHE A 16 22.66 -33.68 -26.52
N VAL A 17 21.99 -34.64 -25.91
CA VAL A 17 20.76 -34.45 -25.12
C VAL A 17 21.00 -33.53 -23.92
N ILE A 18 22.20 -33.56 -23.33
CA ILE A 18 22.55 -32.66 -22.20
C ILE A 18 23.08 -31.32 -22.70
N ALA A 19 23.95 -31.31 -23.72
CA ALA A 19 24.61 -30.11 -24.20
C ALA A 19 23.67 -29.12 -24.86
N ILE A 20 22.70 -29.59 -25.68
CA ILE A 20 21.77 -28.71 -26.39
C ILE A 20 20.91 -27.90 -25.44
N PRO A 21 20.17 -28.48 -24.46
CA PRO A 21 19.40 -27.71 -23.49
C PRO A 21 20.26 -26.74 -22.69
N MET A 22 21.47 -27.13 -22.32
CA MET A 22 22.39 -26.29 -21.57
C MET A 22 22.87 -25.08 -22.40
N ILE A 23 23.18 -25.26 -23.66
CA ILE A 23 23.55 -24.17 -24.60
C ILE A 23 22.35 -23.24 -24.80
N LEU A 24 21.17 -23.77 -25.04
CA LEU A 24 19.95 -22.98 -25.21
C LEU A 24 19.61 -22.20 -23.95
N TYR A 25 19.75 -22.82 -22.79
CA TYR A 25 19.57 -22.16 -21.49
C TYR A 25 20.56 -21.00 -21.31
N ARG A 26 21.86 -21.22 -21.53
CA ARG A 26 22.88 -20.16 -21.47
C ARG A 26 22.61 -19.03 -22.46
N LYS A 27 22.16 -19.35 -23.68
CA LYS A 27 21.80 -18.36 -24.70
C LYS A 27 20.57 -17.55 -24.25
N SER A 28 19.58 -18.19 -23.62
CA SER A 28 18.41 -17.55 -23.02
C SER A 28 18.81 -16.60 -21.89
N LEU A 29 19.68 -17.03 -20.98
CA LEU A 29 20.19 -16.17 -19.89
C LEU A 29 20.93 -14.93 -20.43
N LYS A 30 21.81 -15.10 -21.44
CA LYS A 30 22.49 -13.96 -22.08
C LYS A 30 21.52 -12.98 -22.72
N ARG A 31 20.49 -13.49 -23.40
CA ARG A 31 19.45 -12.64 -24.01
C ARG A 31 18.65 -11.87 -22.95
N ARG A 32 18.29 -12.51 -21.83
CA ARG A 32 17.60 -11.87 -20.70
C ARG A 32 18.45 -10.77 -20.07
N ALA A 33 19.74 -11.05 -19.84
CA ALA A 33 20.67 -10.05 -19.32
C ALA A 33 20.87 -8.85 -20.26
N ALA A 34 20.94 -9.09 -21.58
CA ALA A 34 21.05 -8.00 -22.56
C ALA A 34 19.80 -7.11 -22.57
N ARG A 35 18.60 -7.71 -22.53
CA ARG A 35 17.33 -6.96 -22.42
C ARG A 35 17.25 -6.16 -21.12
N ALA A 36 17.71 -6.73 -20.00
CA ALA A 36 17.74 -6.04 -18.72
C ALA A 36 18.68 -4.80 -18.77
N ARG A 37 19.84 -4.92 -19.39
CA ARG A 37 20.77 -3.80 -19.64
C ARG A 37 20.11 -2.69 -20.44
N GLU A 38 19.52 -3.05 -21.57
CA GLU A 38 18.83 -2.10 -22.44
C GLU A 38 17.68 -1.38 -21.72
N ALA A 39 16.91 -2.13 -20.91
CA ALA A 39 15.83 -1.56 -20.10
C ALA A 39 16.35 -0.57 -19.04
N VAL A 40 17.45 -0.88 -18.36
CA VAL A 40 18.09 0.03 -17.40
C VAL A 40 18.60 1.29 -18.08
N GLU A 41 19.22 1.18 -19.23
CA GLU A 41 19.72 2.33 -19.99
C GLU A 41 18.56 3.21 -20.47
N LYS A 42 17.50 2.62 -21.01
CA LYS A 42 16.27 3.33 -21.39
C LYS A 42 15.60 3.97 -20.16
N GLY A 43 15.52 3.26 -19.04
CA GLY A 43 14.96 3.77 -17.80
C GLY A 43 15.70 5.00 -17.27
N LYS A 44 17.03 5.03 -17.37
CA LYS A 44 17.85 6.20 -17.02
C LYS A 44 17.58 7.42 -17.90
N LEU A 45 17.21 7.20 -19.17
CA LEU A 45 16.90 8.29 -20.11
C LEU A 45 15.53 8.92 -19.88
N TYR A 46 14.58 8.18 -19.32
CA TYR A 46 13.17 8.60 -19.24
C TYR A 46 12.64 8.81 -17.83
N SER A 47 13.39 8.46 -16.78
CA SER A 47 12.93 8.66 -15.41
C SER A 47 14.06 8.98 -14.44
N GLU A 48 13.78 9.93 -13.58
CA GLU A 48 14.60 10.28 -12.40
C GLU A 48 14.51 9.19 -11.30
N GLY A 49 14.06 8.00 -11.63
CA GLY A 49 13.82 6.90 -10.70
C GLY A 49 12.35 6.77 -10.29
N PRO A 50 12.04 5.83 -9.40
CA PRO A 50 10.69 5.63 -8.91
C PRO A 50 10.22 6.83 -8.08
N LYS A 51 9.02 7.33 -8.37
CA LYS A 51 8.44 8.53 -7.72
C LYS A 51 7.70 8.24 -6.41
N ALA A 52 7.64 6.97 -6.02
CA ALA A 52 6.92 6.50 -4.84
C ALA A 52 7.76 5.47 -4.08
N GLN A 53 7.11 4.72 -3.20
CA GLN A 53 7.72 3.57 -2.55
C GLN A 53 8.24 2.56 -3.59
N HIS A 54 9.47 2.10 -3.42
CA HIS A 54 10.11 1.18 -4.35
C HIS A 54 11.03 0.19 -3.63
N PRO A 55 11.37 -0.96 -4.25
CA PRO A 55 12.29 -1.90 -3.65
C PRO A 55 13.72 -1.37 -3.66
N HIS A 56 14.38 -1.43 -2.52
CA HIS A 56 15.83 -1.40 -2.40
C HIS A 56 16.34 -2.83 -2.34
N ILE A 57 17.30 -3.18 -3.20
CA ILE A 57 17.81 -4.55 -3.31
C ILE A 57 19.23 -4.57 -2.78
N ASP A 58 19.45 -5.28 -1.69
CA ASP A 58 20.80 -5.53 -1.19
C ASP A 58 21.45 -6.66 -2.01
N ALA A 59 22.42 -6.27 -2.84
CA ALA A 59 23.13 -7.20 -3.69
C ALA A 59 23.97 -8.23 -2.92
N LEU A 60 24.35 -7.96 -1.67
CA LEU A 60 25.13 -8.90 -0.85
C LEU A 60 24.26 -10.08 -0.40
N TYR A 61 23.01 -9.80 0.02
CA TYR A 61 22.08 -10.83 0.45
C TYR A 61 21.33 -11.50 -0.71
N CYS A 62 21.25 -10.89 -1.88
CA CYS A 62 20.53 -11.44 -3.03
C CYS A 62 21.19 -12.73 -3.53
N ILE A 63 20.46 -13.85 -3.51
CA ILE A 63 20.92 -15.16 -4.01
C ILE A 63 20.60 -15.41 -5.49
N GLY A 64 19.96 -14.48 -6.17
CA GLY A 64 19.65 -14.59 -7.60
C GLY A 64 18.54 -15.56 -7.97
N CYS A 65 17.63 -15.90 -7.06
CA CYS A 65 16.55 -16.87 -7.27
C CYS A 65 15.47 -16.41 -8.26
N ALA A 66 15.43 -15.13 -8.62
CA ALA A 66 14.46 -14.52 -9.54
C ALA A 66 12.98 -14.51 -9.07
N SER A 67 12.65 -14.94 -7.85
CA SER A 67 11.28 -14.94 -7.35
C SER A 67 10.63 -13.56 -7.41
N CYS A 68 11.38 -12.49 -7.08
CA CYS A 68 10.92 -11.12 -7.12
C CYS A 68 10.50 -10.64 -8.53
N THR A 69 11.13 -11.16 -9.58
CA THR A 69 10.80 -10.79 -10.97
C THR A 69 9.54 -11.49 -11.47
N GLN A 70 9.17 -12.61 -10.85
CA GLN A 70 8.00 -13.40 -11.25
C GLN A 70 6.70 -12.93 -10.58
N VAL A 71 6.80 -12.37 -9.36
CA VAL A 71 5.64 -11.96 -8.58
C VAL A 71 5.21 -10.51 -8.85
N CYS A 72 6.03 -9.73 -9.57
CA CYS A 72 5.70 -8.34 -9.85
C CYS A 72 4.59 -8.26 -10.92
N PRO A 73 3.39 -7.73 -10.59
CA PRO A 73 2.29 -7.63 -11.55
C PRO A 73 2.55 -6.61 -12.66
N GLU A 74 3.45 -5.64 -12.41
CA GLU A 74 3.88 -4.66 -13.42
C GLU A 74 4.93 -5.23 -14.40
N GLY A 75 5.24 -6.52 -14.31
CA GLY A 75 6.06 -7.28 -15.23
C GLY A 75 7.54 -6.98 -15.12
N ASP A 76 8.06 -6.07 -15.96
CA ASP A 76 9.48 -5.84 -16.18
C ASP A 76 10.12 -4.76 -15.29
N VAL A 77 9.51 -4.43 -14.14
CA VAL A 77 10.09 -3.51 -13.14
C VAL A 77 11.43 -4.01 -12.64
N LEU A 78 11.49 -5.32 -12.33
CA LEU A 78 12.69 -5.99 -11.88
C LEU A 78 13.24 -6.93 -12.94
N ALA A 79 14.55 -7.04 -13.03
CA ALA A 79 15.23 -7.96 -13.95
C ALA A 79 16.44 -8.62 -13.27
N MET A 80 16.90 -9.72 -13.86
CA MET A 80 18.12 -10.42 -13.41
C MET A 80 19.32 -9.96 -14.25
N PHE A 81 20.34 -9.47 -13.57
CA PHE A 81 21.61 -9.08 -14.18
C PHE A 81 22.78 -9.54 -13.30
N GLY A 82 23.78 -10.18 -13.89
CA GLY A 82 24.95 -10.67 -13.15
C GLY A 82 24.63 -11.66 -12.03
N GLY A 83 23.51 -12.40 -12.13
CA GLY A 83 23.06 -13.30 -11.07
C GLY A 83 22.37 -12.62 -9.89
N LYS A 84 22.10 -11.33 -9.98
CA LYS A 84 21.41 -10.52 -8.96
C LYS A 84 20.17 -9.86 -9.55
N ALA A 85 19.18 -9.59 -8.68
CA ALA A 85 18.03 -8.79 -9.07
C ALA A 85 18.44 -7.31 -9.15
N ILE A 86 17.90 -6.60 -10.14
CA ILE A 86 18.07 -5.15 -10.30
C ILE A 86 16.75 -4.50 -10.66
N ILE A 87 16.63 -3.20 -10.38
CA ILE A 87 15.51 -2.38 -10.88
C ILE A 87 15.82 -2.01 -12.32
N ALA A 88 15.03 -2.53 -13.27
CA ALA A 88 15.17 -2.26 -14.69
C ALA A 88 14.30 -1.07 -15.14
N ASN A 89 13.02 -1.08 -14.79
CA ASN A 89 12.04 -0.05 -15.17
C ASN A 89 11.39 0.54 -13.91
N GLY A 90 12.15 1.31 -13.12
CA GLY A 90 11.71 1.86 -11.84
C GLY A 90 10.47 2.75 -11.95
N TYR A 91 10.27 3.44 -13.07
CA TYR A 91 9.11 4.29 -13.32
C TYR A 91 7.77 3.54 -13.36
N LYS A 92 7.78 2.23 -13.61
CA LYS A 92 6.60 1.36 -13.57
C LYS A 92 6.28 0.87 -12.16
N CYS A 93 7.20 1.05 -11.21
CA CYS A 93 6.99 0.58 -9.85
C CYS A 93 5.93 1.42 -9.14
N ILE A 94 4.89 0.75 -8.65
CA ILE A 94 3.83 1.37 -7.86
C ILE A 94 3.85 0.94 -6.38
N GLY A 95 4.91 0.23 -5.95
CA GLY A 95 5.14 -0.06 -4.55
C GLY A 95 4.33 -1.21 -3.94
N HIS A 96 3.97 -2.24 -4.70
CA HIS A 96 3.17 -3.40 -4.22
C HIS A 96 3.76 -4.16 -3.03
N SER A 97 5.06 -4.08 -2.80
CA SER A 97 5.85 -4.88 -1.84
C SER A 97 5.94 -6.40 -2.12
N LEU A 98 5.20 -6.95 -3.10
CA LEU A 98 5.20 -8.38 -3.39
C LEU A 98 6.60 -8.96 -3.66
N CYS A 99 7.50 -8.17 -4.23
CA CYS A 99 8.89 -8.55 -4.45
C CYS A 99 9.68 -8.73 -3.14
N ALA A 100 9.39 -7.92 -2.12
CA ALA A 100 9.96 -8.05 -0.79
C ALA A 100 9.37 -9.27 -0.06
N ASP A 101 8.04 -9.42 -0.11
CA ASP A 101 7.31 -10.55 0.49
C ASP A 101 7.76 -11.91 -0.08
N ALA A 102 8.11 -11.95 -1.37
CA ALA A 102 8.56 -13.16 -2.07
C ALA A 102 10.07 -13.43 -1.95
N CYS A 103 10.83 -12.54 -1.32
CA CYS A 103 12.28 -12.72 -1.19
C CYS A 103 12.60 -13.69 -0.05
N PRO A 104 13.12 -14.91 -0.33
CA PRO A 104 13.33 -15.92 0.71
C PRO A 104 14.46 -15.59 1.69
N VAL A 105 15.30 -14.62 1.35
CA VAL A 105 16.47 -14.21 2.15
C VAL A 105 16.36 -12.76 2.65
N GLY A 106 15.21 -12.09 2.46
CA GLY A 106 15.00 -10.71 2.93
C GLY A 106 15.92 -9.67 2.28
N ALA A 107 16.47 -9.95 1.08
CA ALA A 107 17.37 -9.04 0.38
C ALA A 107 16.67 -7.81 -0.23
N ILE A 108 15.34 -7.71 -0.10
CA ILE A 108 14.56 -6.61 -0.66
C ILE A 108 13.80 -5.91 0.45
N THR A 109 14.07 -4.62 0.62
CA THR A 109 13.34 -3.73 1.53
C THR A 109 12.61 -2.65 0.72
N MET A 110 11.42 -2.26 1.17
CA MET A 110 10.72 -1.16 0.53
C MET A 110 11.19 0.17 1.12
N VAL A 111 11.61 1.07 0.26
CA VAL A 111 12.08 2.41 0.63
C VAL A 111 11.24 3.48 -0.07
N MET A 112 11.17 4.66 0.53
CA MET A 112 10.53 5.81 -0.11
C MET A 112 11.47 6.45 -1.13
N ALA A 113 10.92 7.09 -2.14
CA ALA A 113 11.69 7.90 -3.08
C ALA A 113 12.45 9.02 -2.35
N SER A 114 13.55 9.48 -2.95
CA SER A 114 14.41 10.51 -2.35
C SER A 114 13.63 11.77 -1.96
N PRO A 115 13.94 12.40 -0.81
CA PRO A 115 13.31 13.64 -0.37
C PRO A 115 13.44 14.81 -1.37
N SER A 116 14.45 14.78 -2.24
CA SER A 116 14.62 15.80 -3.31
C SER A 116 13.51 15.80 -4.36
N MET A 117 12.70 14.76 -4.42
CA MET A 117 11.55 14.61 -5.34
C MET A 117 10.21 14.79 -4.61
N GLY A 118 10.26 15.15 -3.32
CA GLY A 118 9.12 15.04 -2.43
C GLY A 118 8.18 16.22 -2.47
N ALA A 119 6.89 15.92 -2.35
CA ALA A 119 5.96 16.78 -1.65
C ALA A 119 6.36 16.81 -0.15
N ASP A 120 6.07 17.90 0.55
CA ASP A 120 6.18 17.96 1.99
C ASP A 120 5.40 16.80 2.62
N MET A 121 6.11 15.86 3.21
CA MET A 121 5.52 14.68 3.85
C MET A 121 5.58 14.84 5.36
N PRO A 122 4.53 14.47 6.09
CA PRO A 122 4.58 14.47 7.53
C PRO A 122 5.64 13.48 8.02
N TYR A 123 6.37 13.87 9.06
CA TYR A 123 7.25 12.92 9.77
C TYR A 123 6.39 11.90 10.50
N LEU A 124 6.64 10.61 10.24
CA LEU A 124 5.94 9.49 10.86
C LEU A 124 6.92 8.47 11.42
N THR A 125 6.57 7.89 12.54
CA THR A 125 7.26 6.71 13.06
C THR A 125 6.92 5.47 12.20
N PRO A 126 7.63 4.34 12.36
CA PRO A 126 7.26 3.09 11.71
C PRO A 126 5.81 2.63 11.98
N GLU A 127 5.25 3.05 13.11
CA GLU A 127 3.88 2.78 13.54
C GLU A 127 2.86 3.80 13.02
N ASN A 128 3.26 4.68 12.10
CA ASN A 128 2.46 5.76 11.52
C ASN A 128 2.03 6.86 12.52
N GLU A 129 2.71 6.98 13.65
CA GLU A 129 2.46 8.04 14.62
C GLU A 129 3.20 9.33 14.23
N THR A 130 2.55 10.47 14.41
CA THR A 130 3.16 11.78 14.18
C THR A 130 4.08 12.18 15.34
N SER A 131 4.67 13.38 15.30
CA SER A 131 5.38 13.99 16.44
C SER A 131 4.46 14.25 17.65
N ILE A 132 3.14 14.24 17.46
CA ILE A 132 2.14 14.37 18.52
C ILE A 132 1.68 12.97 18.93
N ARG A 133 1.98 12.60 20.19
CA ARG A 133 1.62 11.30 20.74
C ARG A 133 0.11 11.02 20.61
N ASN A 134 -0.26 9.81 20.16
CA ASN A 134 -1.63 9.34 19.90
C ASN A 134 -2.33 10.03 18.73
N LEU A 135 -1.60 10.78 17.89
CA LEU A 135 -2.08 11.27 16.61
C LEU A 135 -1.39 10.51 15.49
N PHE A 136 -2.16 9.80 14.69
CA PHE A 136 -1.66 8.91 13.65
C PHE A 136 -2.10 9.37 12.27
N ILE A 137 -1.27 9.10 11.25
CA ILE A 137 -1.61 9.31 9.84
C ILE A 137 -1.50 7.97 9.12
N VAL A 138 -2.59 7.50 8.53
CA VAL A 138 -2.65 6.22 7.82
C VAL A 138 -3.16 6.38 6.39
N GLY A 139 -2.74 5.48 5.51
CA GLY A 139 -3.11 5.51 4.10
C GLY A 139 -2.25 6.46 3.27
N GLU A 140 -2.80 6.98 2.19
CA GLU A 140 -2.06 7.69 1.14
C GLU A 140 -1.39 8.98 1.62
N LEU A 141 -1.92 9.65 2.63
CA LEU A 141 -1.30 10.84 3.22
C LEU A 141 0.06 10.52 3.86
N GLY A 142 0.24 9.31 4.38
CA GLY A 142 1.52 8.80 4.89
C GLY A 142 2.49 8.35 3.79
N GLY A 143 2.18 8.57 2.51
CA GLY A 143 3.05 8.27 1.37
C GLY A 143 2.85 6.90 0.72
N LEU A 144 1.98 6.06 1.24
CA LEU A 144 1.76 4.68 0.74
C LEU A 144 0.41 4.56 0.02
N ALA A 145 0.44 4.59 -1.31
CA ALA A 145 -0.73 4.79 -2.17
C ALA A 145 -1.51 3.51 -2.55
N LEU A 146 -1.36 2.37 -1.88
CA LEU A 146 -2.07 1.13 -2.22
C LEU A 146 -3.16 0.80 -1.20
N ILE A 147 -4.31 0.30 -1.67
CA ILE A 147 -5.42 -0.14 -0.81
C ILE A 147 -4.95 -1.19 0.21
N LYS A 148 -4.11 -2.16 -0.20
CA LYS A 148 -3.50 -3.14 0.71
C LYS A 148 -2.74 -2.46 1.84
N ASN A 149 -1.87 -1.50 1.51
CA ASN A 149 -1.07 -0.77 2.51
C ASN A 149 -1.97 0.05 3.44
N ALA A 150 -2.94 0.76 2.88
CA ALA A 150 -3.90 1.54 3.65
C ALA A 150 -4.68 0.66 4.65
N VAL A 151 -5.16 -0.52 4.22
CA VAL A 151 -5.86 -1.48 5.09
C VAL A 151 -4.95 -2.00 6.19
N ASN A 152 -3.69 -2.37 5.88
CA ASN A 152 -2.74 -2.85 6.86
C ASN A 152 -2.40 -1.78 7.89
N GLN A 153 -2.07 -0.55 7.45
CA GLN A 153 -1.77 0.57 8.34
C GLN A 153 -2.92 0.89 9.28
N GLY A 154 -4.18 0.93 8.77
CA GLY A 154 -5.35 1.16 9.61
C GLY A 154 -5.52 0.09 10.69
N ARG A 155 -5.30 -1.18 10.34
CA ARG A 155 -5.34 -2.31 11.27
C ARG A 155 -4.26 -2.19 12.34
N GLU A 156 -3.00 -2.03 11.94
CA GLU A 156 -1.82 -1.98 12.82
C GLU A 156 -1.89 -0.79 13.78
N CYS A 157 -2.31 0.37 13.28
CA CYS A 157 -2.55 1.55 14.09
C CYS A 157 -3.60 1.29 15.18
N SER A 158 -4.73 0.67 14.84
CA SER A 158 -5.77 0.32 15.85
C SER A 158 -5.29 -0.71 16.87
N ASP A 159 -4.42 -1.64 16.50
CA ASP A 159 -3.81 -2.59 17.43
C ASP A 159 -2.91 -1.89 18.44
N LEU A 160 -2.11 -0.93 17.98
CA LEU A 160 -1.26 -0.13 18.85
C LEU A 160 -2.10 0.73 19.83
N ILE A 161 -3.16 1.37 19.31
CA ILE A 161 -4.09 2.15 20.14
C ILE A 161 -4.74 1.25 21.20
N ALA A 162 -5.19 0.06 20.84
CA ALA A 162 -5.80 -0.88 21.76
C ALA A 162 -4.86 -1.28 22.91
N GLY A 163 -3.57 -1.54 22.59
CA GLY A 163 -2.55 -1.79 23.60
C GLY A 163 -2.35 -0.62 24.57
N ARG A 164 -2.31 0.62 24.05
CA ARG A 164 -2.17 1.83 24.86
C ARG A 164 -3.39 2.09 25.74
N VAL A 165 -4.58 1.96 25.17
CA VAL A 165 -5.85 2.14 25.89
C VAL A 165 -6.00 1.08 27.00
N ALA A 166 -5.62 -0.17 26.76
CA ALA A 166 -5.59 -1.21 27.77
C ALA A 166 -4.64 -0.87 28.93
N ALA A 167 -3.49 -0.27 28.63
CA ALA A 167 -2.52 0.16 29.64
C ALA A 167 -3.00 1.36 30.50
N MET A 168 -4.01 2.12 30.06
CA MET A 168 -4.58 3.24 30.82
C MET A 168 -5.40 2.79 32.04
N GLY A 169 -5.86 1.55 32.08
CA GLY A 169 -6.69 1.04 33.17
C GLY A 169 -7.94 1.89 33.41
N ALA A 170 -8.15 2.35 34.67
CA ALA A 170 -9.30 3.17 35.05
C ALA A 170 -9.31 4.56 34.38
N ALA A 171 -8.16 5.11 33.98
CA ALA A 171 -8.07 6.42 33.32
C ALA A 171 -8.67 6.43 31.91
N ARG A 172 -8.97 5.26 31.33
CA ARG A 172 -9.71 5.11 30.08
C ARG A 172 -11.15 5.63 30.16
N SER A 173 -11.80 5.42 31.33
CA SER A 173 -13.25 5.64 31.48
C SER A 173 -13.56 7.11 31.79
N VAL A 174 -13.38 7.99 30.80
CA VAL A 174 -13.79 9.39 30.90
C VAL A 174 -15.12 9.57 30.16
N PRO A 175 -16.19 10.07 30.84
CA PRO A 175 -17.48 10.28 30.18
C PRO A 175 -17.40 11.16 28.93
N GLY A 176 -18.00 10.71 27.83
CA GLY A 176 -18.02 11.44 26.58
C GLY A 176 -16.69 11.44 25.79
N VAL A 177 -15.72 10.61 26.19
CA VAL A 177 -14.44 10.44 25.50
C VAL A 177 -14.39 9.08 24.81
N TYR A 178 -14.12 9.06 23.53
CA TYR A 178 -13.87 7.84 22.77
C TYR A 178 -12.44 7.34 22.96
N ASP A 179 -12.22 6.04 22.85
CA ASP A 179 -10.84 5.50 22.82
C ASP A 179 -10.10 5.97 21.55
N VAL A 180 -10.82 5.99 20.41
CA VAL A 180 -10.27 6.43 19.13
C VAL A 180 -11.30 7.17 18.27
N LEU A 181 -10.86 8.24 17.65
CA LEU A 181 -11.61 8.93 16.61
C LEU A 181 -10.89 8.75 15.27
N VAL A 182 -11.62 8.29 14.27
CA VAL A 182 -11.09 8.07 12.91
C VAL A 182 -11.62 9.13 11.97
N VAL A 183 -10.73 9.87 11.32
CA VAL A 183 -11.06 10.92 10.37
C VAL A 183 -10.87 10.39 8.96
N GLY A 184 -11.96 10.19 8.24
CA GLY A 184 -11.99 9.63 6.89
C GLY A 184 -12.46 8.17 6.86
N ALA A 185 -13.37 7.85 5.93
CA ALA A 185 -13.92 6.52 5.72
C ALA A 185 -13.50 5.91 4.36
N GLY A 186 -12.27 6.15 3.95
CA GLY A 186 -11.58 5.43 2.88
C GLY A 186 -11.04 4.07 3.37
N PRO A 187 -10.24 3.35 2.54
CA PRO A 187 -9.73 2.02 2.87
C PRO A 187 -9.02 1.93 4.24
N ALA A 188 -8.18 2.93 4.56
CA ALA A 188 -7.45 2.98 5.83
C ALA A 188 -8.38 3.20 7.02
N GLY A 189 -9.28 4.18 6.92
CA GLY A 189 -10.22 4.52 8.01
C GLY A 189 -11.24 3.41 8.25
N ILE A 190 -11.78 2.78 7.20
CA ILE A 190 -12.65 1.61 7.34
C ILE A 190 -11.91 0.49 8.07
N SER A 191 -10.67 0.20 7.68
CA SER A 191 -9.86 -0.84 8.33
C SER A 191 -9.57 -0.52 9.79
N ALA A 192 -9.19 0.73 10.09
CA ALA A 192 -8.96 1.18 11.46
C ALA A 192 -10.20 1.02 12.34
N SER A 193 -11.35 1.44 11.83
CA SER A 193 -12.63 1.36 12.55
C SER A 193 -13.08 -0.09 12.76
N LEU A 194 -12.98 -0.94 11.76
CA LEU A 194 -13.30 -2.36 11.88
C LEU A 194 -12.38 -3.06 12.90
N ARG A 195 -11.11 -2.69 12.93
CA ARG A 195 -10.19 -3.24 13.92
C ARG A 195 -10.43 -2.69 15.32
N ALA A 196 -10.86 -1.44 15.43
CA ALA A 196 -11.32 -0.88 16.71
C ALA A 196 -12.53 -1.68 17.28
N ILE A 197 -13.47 -2.09 16.41
CA ILE A 197 -14.59 -2.97 16.79
C ILE A 197 -14.08 -4.32 17.32
N GLU A 198 -13.16 -4.98 16.59
CA GLU A 198 -12.57 -6.26 17.02
C GLU A 198 -11.88 -6.13 18.38
N ASN A 199 -11.16 -5.03 18.59
CA ASN A 199 -10.44 -4.72 19.82
C ASN A 199 -11.34 -4.17 20.94
N LYS A 200 -12.67 -4.08 20.72
CA LYS A 200 -13.67 -3.57 21.69
C LYS A 200 -13.35 -2.15 22.19
N LEU A 201 -12.84 -1.32 21.29
CA LEU A 201 -12.63 0.11 21.56
C LEU A 201 -13.95 0.88 21.36
N SER A 202 -14.19 1.88 22.21
CA SER A 202 -15.18 2.90 21.91
C SER A 202 -14.64 3.79 20.81
N TYR A 203 -15.36 3.92 19.69
CA TYR A 203 -14.86 4.64 18.52
C TYR A 203 -15.93 5.48 17.86
N ILE A 204 -15.50 6.46 17.09
CA ILE A 204 -16.34 7.20 16.15
C ILE A 204 -15.55 7.42 14.87
N THR A 205 -16.22 7.29 13.72
CA THR A 205 -15.65 7.63 12.42
C THR A 205 -16.38 8.83 11.86
N VAL A 206 -15.64 9.83 11.40
CA VAL A 206 -16.19 11.01 10.71
C VAL A 206 -15.67 11.05 9.27
N GLU A 207 -16.57 11.31 8.32
CA GLU A 207 -16.25 11.38 6.89
C GLU A 207 -16.88 12.61 6.28
N GLN A 208 -16.08 13.41 5.58
CA GLN A 208 -16.58 14.68 4.98
C GLN A 208 -17.57 14.46 3.83
N ASP A 209 -17.54 13.31 3.17
CA ASP A 209 -18.32 13.02 1.97
C ASP A 209 -19.01 11.64 2.11
N THR A 210 -18.59 10.65 1.33
CA THR A 210 -19.20 9.33 1.27
C THR A 210 -18.24 8.25 1.73
N ILE A 211 -18.79 7.19 2.34
CA ILE A 211 -18.02 6.00 2.74
C ILE A 211 -17.39 5.36 1.48
N GLY A 212 -16.10 5.00 1.59
CA GLY A 212 -15.29 4.48 0.49
C GLY A 212 -14.26 5.49 -0.02
N GLY A 213 -14.41 6.78 0.33
CA GLY A 213 -13.46 7.84 -0.01
C GLY A 213 -13.16 7.91 -1.51
N THR A 214 -11.90 8.06 -1.89
CA THR A 214 -11.45 8.15 -3.30
C THR A 214 -11.87 6.94 -4.13
N VAL A 215 -11.96 5.74 -3.54
CA VAL A 215 -12.39 4.53 -4.28
C VAL A 215 -13.82 4.67 -4.78
N ALA A 216 -14.71 5.29 -4.00
CA ALA A 216 -16.09 5.54 -4.42
C ALA A 216 -16.18 6.47 -5.64
N LYS A 217 -15.18 7.32 -5.85
CA LYS A 217 -15.12 8.31 -6.94
C LYS A 217 -14.40 7.80 -8.20
N TYR A 218 -13.82 6.59 -8.18
CA TYR A 218 -13.16 6.05 -9.36
C TYR A 218 -14.14 5.79 -10.52
N PRO A 219 -13.68 5.80 -11.77
CA PRO A 219 -14.48 5.40 -12.91
C PRO A 219 -15.08 4.00 -12.75
N ARG A 220 -16.19 3.76 -13.45
CA ARG A 220 -16.85 2.44 -13.43
C ARG A 220 -15.91 1.34 -13.89
N GLN A 221 -16.04 0.15 -13.29
CA GLN A 221 -15.27 -1.06 -13.60
C GLN A 221 -13.73 -0.89 -13.45
N LYS A 222 -13.27 0.17 -12.80
CA LYS A 222 -11.85 0.32 -12.52
C LYS A 222 -11.36 -0.81 -11.64
N LEU A 223 -10.30 -1.48 -12.07
CA LEU A 223 -9.56 -2.44 -11.24
C LEU A 223 -8.86 -1.68 -10.11
N VAL A 224 -9.15 -2.05 -8.86
CA VAL A 224 -8.71 -1.26 -7.69
C VAL A 224 -7.86 -2.07 -6.72
N MET A 225 -7.82 -3.38 -6.84
CA MET A 225 -7.02 -4.25 -5.99
C MET A 225 -6.40 -5.38 -6.80
N THR A 226 -5.09 -5.61 -6.62
CA THR A 226 -4.28 -6.57 -7.36
C THR A 226 -3.49 -7.50 -6.44
N SER A 227 -3.82 -7.53 -5.14
CA SER A 227 -3.16 -8.43 -4.19
C SER A 227 -4.11 -8.79 -3.03
N PRO A 228 -3.94 -10.00 -2.44
CA PRO A 228 -4.70 -10.40 -1.27
C PRO A 228 -4.49 -9.45 -0.10
N VAL A 229 -5.54 -9.23 0.67
CA VAL A 229 -5.49 -8.39 1.89
C VAL A 229 -6.28 -9.05 3.01
N GLN A 230 -5.86 -8.81 4.25
CA GLN A 230 -6.59 -9.24 5.44
C GLN A 230 -7.43 -8.08 5.96
N PHE A 231 -8.75 -8.22 5.83
CA PHE A 231 -9.70 -7.26 6.38
C PHE A 231 -10.08 -7.63 7.81
N PRO A 232 -10.08 -6.68 8.74
CA PRO A 232 -10.64 -6.89 10.08
C PRO A 232 -12.11 -7.34 9.98
N THR A 233 -12.56 -8.12 10.94
CA THR A 233 -13.90 -8.73 11.03
C THR A 233 -14.29 -9.72 9.93
N TYR A 234 -13.51 -9.83 8.86
CA TYR A 234 -13.78 -10.72 7.73
C TYR A 234 -12.70 -11.79 7.54
N GLY A 235 -11.43 -11.46 7.81
CA GLY A 235 -10.29 -12.35 7.57
C GLY A 235 -9.60 -12.10 6.22
N LYS A 236 -8.91 -13.13 5.71
CA LYS A 236 -8.12 -13.03 4.48
C LYS A 236 -9.00 -13.04 3.23
N PHE A 237 -8.99 -11.92 2.52
CA PHE A 237 -9.62 -11.80 1.21
C PHE A 237 -8.65 -12.34 0.14
N LYS A 238 -9.03 -13.47 -0.50
CA LYS A 238 -8.13 -14.23 -1.40
C LYS A 238 -8.21 -13.79 -2.86
N LYS A 239 -9.21 -13.00 -3.25
CA LYS A 239 -9.37 -12.58 -4.64
C LYS A 239 -8.23 -11.64 -5.02
N MET A 240 -7.55 -11.94 -6.13
CA MET A 240 -6.40 -11.16 -6.60
C MET A 240 -6.80 -9.85 -7.25
N GLU A 241 -7.91 -9.86 -7.97
CA GLU A 241 -8.40 -8.71 -8.72
C GLU A 241 -9.82 -8.34 -8.29
N LEU A 242 -10.05 -7.07 -8.05
CA LEU A 242 -11.36 -6.52 -7.70
C LEU A 242 -11.64 -5.25 -8.49
N SER A 243 -12.85 -5.15 -9.02
CA SER A 243 -13.39 -3.89 -9.51
C SER A 243 -13.77 -2.97 -8.35
N LYS A 244 -13.92 -1.68 -8.65
CA LYS A 244 -14.46 -0.69 -7.70
C LYS A 244 -15.78 -1.15 -7.08
N GLU A 245 -16.72 -1.60 -7.90
CA GLU A 245 -18.07 -1.98 -7.49
C GLU A 245 -18.04 -3.20 -6.57
N GLU A 246 -17.21 -4.19 -6.87
CA GLU A 246 -17.04 -5.38 -6.04
C GLU A 246 -16.48 -5.02 -4.66
N LEU A 247 -15.48 -4.13 -4.61
CA LEU A 247 -14.88 -3.69 -3.36
C LEU A 247 -15.86 -2.87 -2.51
N LEU A 248 -16.59 -1.95 -3.11
CA LEU A 248 -17.61 -1.16 -2.41
C LEU A 248 -18.75 -2.04 -1.89
N SER A 249 -19.24 -3.01 -2.69
CA SER A 249 -20.23 -3.98 -2.25
C SER A 249 -19.75 -4.85 -1.11
N PHE A 250 -18.49 -5.27 -1.16
CA PHE A 250 -17.84 -6.01 -0.09
C PHE A 250 -17.80 -5.19 1.22
N TRP A 251 -17.33 -3.94 1.17
CA TRP A 251 -17.31 -3.07 2.35
C TRP A 251 -18.70 -2.83 2.93
N ALA A 252 -19.69 -2.58 2.09
CA ALA A 252 -21.07 -2.42 2.55
C ALA A 252 -21.58 -3.64 3.32
N LYS A 253 -21.31 -4.86 2.84
CA LYS A 253 -21.66 -6.11 3.54
C LYS A 253 -20.95 -6.25 4.88
N VAL A 254 -19.65 -5.94 4.93
CA VAL A 254 -18.88 -6.01 6.18
C VAL A 254 -19.39 -4.99 7.19
N GLN A 255 -19.65 -3.76 6.74
CA GLN A 255 -20.17 -2.68 7.61
C GLN A 255 -21.54 -3.02 8.19
N GLN A 256 -22.46 -3.55 7.39
CA GLN A 256 -23.77 -3.98 7.88
C GLN A 256 -23.66 -5.09 8.93
N ARG A 257 -22.75 -6.06 8.74
CA ARG A 257 -22.55 -7.18 9.66
C ARG A 257 -22.09 -6.76 11.04
N VAL A 258 -21.27 -5.69 11.14
CA VAL A 258 -20.68 -5.24 12.41
C VAL A 258 -21.29 -3.94 12.96
N ASN A 259 -22.39 -3.45 12.38
CA ASN A 259 -23.01 -2.18 12.74
C ASN A 259 -22.00 -1.01 12.77
N PHE A 260 -21.30 -0.82 11.68
CA PHE A 260 -20.26 0.20 11.53
C PHE A 260 -20.82 1.62 11.74
N GLN A 261 -20.26 2.34 12.70
CA GLN A 261 -20.66 3.71 13.02
C GLN A 261 -19.83 4.73 12.25
N CYS A 262 -20.44 5.46 11.33
CA CYS A 262 -19.80 6.53 10.57
C CYS A 262 -20.70 7.75 10.42
N ARG A 263 -20.18 8.93 10.73
CA ARG A 263 -20.82 10.24 10.50
C ARG A 263 -20.40 10.76 9.15
N ALA A 264 -21.09 10.35 8.09
CA ALA A 264 -20.85 10.84 6.73
C ALA A 264 -21.43 12.25 6.53
N GLY A 265 -20.83 13.04 5.62
CA GLY A 265 -21.16 14.43 5.39
C GLY A 265 -20.77 15.34 6.57
N GLU A 266 -19.72 14.97 7.31
CA GLU A 266 -19.22 15.70 8.46
C GLU A 266 -17.71 15.94 8.34
N LYS A 267 -17.36 17.18 8.00
CA LYS A 267 -15.97 17.59 7.79
C LYS A 267 -15.33 17.99 9.12
N VAL A 268 -14.12 17.47 9.38
CA VAL A 268 -13.27 17.95 10.48
C VAL A 268 -12.65 19.30 10.09
N GLU A 269 -12.73 20.25 10.99
CA GLU A 269 -12.23 21.62 10.82
C GLU A 269 -10.98 21.89 11.65
N ASP A 270 -10.92 21.34 12.86
CA ASP A 270 -9.78 21.54 13.76
C ASP A 270 -9.58 20.33 14.69
N ILE A 271 -8.35 20.13 15.15
CA ILE A 271 -7.97 19.10 16.10
C ILE A 271 -7.02 19.71 17.12
N LYS A 272 -7.44 19.70 18.38
CA LYS A 272 -6.65 20.24 19.50
C LYS A 272 -6.36 19.15 20.50
N LYS A 273 -5.15 19.11 21.02
CA LYS A 273 -4.79 18.25 22.13
C LYS A 273 -4.79 19.08 23.41
N GLY A 274 -5.59 18.65 24.39
CA GLY A 274 -5.66 19.27 25.70
C GLY A 274 -4.46 18.93 26.61
N GLU A 275 -4.34 19.62 27.73
CA GLU A 275 -3.35 19.32 28.77
C GLU A 275 -3.63 17.99 29.47
N ASP A 276 -4.87 17.50 29.39
CA ASP A 276 -5.34 16.19 29.87
C ASP A 276 -4.97 15.03 28.93
N ASP A 277 -4.14 15.26 27.92
CA ASP A 277 -3.77 14.31 26.84
C ASP A 277 -4.98 13.83 25.99
N ILE A 278 -6.15 14.45 26.10
CA ILE A 278 -7.35 14.14 25.32
C ILE A 278 -7.44 15.09 24.12
N PHE A 279 -7.75 14.51 22.96
CA PHE A 279 -8.01 15.28 21.76
C PHE A 279 -9.45 15.80 21.74
N THR A 280 -9.61 17.03 21.32
CA THR A 280 -10.89 17.62 20.93
C THR A 280 -10.89 17.84 19.42
N VAL A 281 -11.76 17.13 18.74
CA VAL A 281 -11.93 17.20 17.27
C VAL A 281 -13.19 18.01 16.99
N VAL A 282 -13.00 19.16 16.31
CA VAL A 282 -14.07 20.07 15.93
C VAL A 282 -14.51 19.75 14.50
N THR A 283 -15.80 19.62 14.30
CA THR A 283 -16.40 19.38 13.01
C THR A 283 -17.45 20.44 12.69
N ALA A 284 -17.92 20.50 11.47
CA ALA A 284 -19.03 21.38 11.06
C ALA A 284 -20.34 21.12 11.81
N LYS A 285 -20.50 19.96 12.50
CA LYS A 285 -21.74 19.54 13.18
C LYS A 285 -21.62 19.42 14.69
N GLY A 286 -20.41 19.51 15.24
CA GLY A 286 -20.20 19.37 16.68
C GLY A 286 -18.74 19.09 17.06
N GLN A 287 -18.56 18.65 18.29
CA GLN A 287 -17.24 18.35 18.84
C GLN A 287 -17.23 16.94 19.43
N TYR A 288 -16.10 16.27 19.26
CA TYR A 288 -15.86 14.93 19.78
C TYR A 288 -14.55 14.92 20.57
N ARG A 289 -14.51 14.15 21.66
CA ARG A 289 -13.29 13.97 22.46
C ARG A 289 -12.81 12.54 22.34
N SER A 290 -11.50 12.33 22.24
CA SER A 290 -10.91 10.98 22.12
C SER A 290 -9.49 10.92 22.69
N HIS A 291 -9.08 9.73 23.16
CA HIS A 291 -7.70 9.45 23.61
C HIS A 291 -6.72 9.36 22.45
N ALA A 292 -7.17 8.93 21.28
CA ALA A 292 -6.35 8.85 20.08
C ALA A 292 -7.13 9.33 18.84
N VAL A 293 -6.40 9.86 17.86
CA VAL A 293 -6.96 10.28 16.57
C VAL A 293 -6.19 9.62 15.44
N VAL A 294 -6.92 9.04 14.48
CA VAL A 294 -6.39 8.44 13.26
C VAL A 294 -6.81 9.26 12.06
N LEU A 295 -5.88 9.92 11.41
CA LEU A 295 -6.09 10.69 10.19
C LEU A 295 -5.96 9.77 8.97
N ALA A 296 -7.09 9.39 8.38
CA ALA A 296 -7.20 8.57 7.18
C ALA A 296 -7.70 9.38 5.99
N LEU A 297 -7.19 10.61 5.84
CA LEU A 297 -7.69 11.65 4.94
C LEU A 297 -7.43 11.37 3.45
N GLY A 298 -6.53 10.45 3.12
CA GLY A 298 -6.07 10.26 1.75
C GLY A 298 -5.32 11.49 1.24
N ARG A 299 -5.28 11.66 -0.10
CA ARG A 299 -4.65 12.82 -0.76
C ARG A 299 -5.65 13.68 -1.53
N THR A 300 -6.95 13.39 -1.42
CA THR A 300 -8.00 14.15 -2.08
C THR A 300 -8.27 15.42 -1.28
N GLY A 301 -7.48 16.44 -1.56
CA GLY A 301 -7.71 17.79 -1.00
C GLY A 301 -8.63 18.65 -1.87
N THR A 302 -8.73 19.93 -1.53
CA THR A 302 -9.35 20.92 -2.42
C THR A 302 -8.53 21.01 -3.70
N PRO A 303 -9.14 20.87 -4.89
CA PRO A 303 -8.44 20.98 -6.16
C PRO A 303 -7.66 22.30 -6.26
N ARG A 304 -6.42 22.21 -6.75
CA ARG A 304 -5.62 23.40 -6.98
C ARG A 304 -6.27 24.21 -8.09
N LYS A 305 -6.65 25.43 -7.78
CA LYS A 305 -7.17 26.36 -8.76
C LYS A 305 -6.06 26.84 -9.70
N LEU A 306 -6.38 26.97 -10.96
CA LEU A 306 -5.47 27.46 -11.99
C LEU A 306 -5.36 28.99 -11.98
N GLY A 307 -6.35 29.69 -11.42
CA GLY A 307 -6.42 31.15 -11.38
C GLY A 307 -6.67 31.79 -12.74
N VAL A 308 -7.26 31.05 -13.68
CA VAL A 308 -7.53 31.54 -15.04
C VAL A 308 -8.97 32.00 -15.16
N LYS A 309 -9.20 32.98 -16.06
CA LYS A 309 -10.55 33.52 -16.34
C LYS A 309 -11.46 32.39 -16.84
N GLY A 310 -12.62 32.25 -16.22
CA GLY A 310 -13.62 31.24 -16.56
C GLY A 310 -13.51 29.96 -15.76
N GLU A 311 -12.57 29.84 -14.82
CA GLU A 311 -12.42 28.68 -13.93
C GLU A 311 -13.65 28.51 -13.02
N GLU A 312 -14.31 29.59 -12.68
CA GLU A 312 -15.52 29.64 -11.84
C GLU A 312 -16.82 29.26 -12.57
N LEU A 313 -16.77 29.03 -13.88
CA LEU A 313 -17.93 28.67 -14.67
C LEU A 313 -18.48 27.30 -14.30
N PRO A 314 -19.84 27.11 -14.27
CA PRO A 314 -20.45 25.80 -13.87
C PRO A 314 -20.06 24.62 -14.73
N LYS A 315 -19.52 24.83 -15.94
CA LYS A 315 -19.01 23.77 -16.83
C LYS A 315 -17.60 23.31 -16.50
N VAL A 316 -16.89 24.00 -15.59
CA VAL A 316 -15.55 23.62 -15.14
C VAL A 316 -15.70 22.70 -13.94
N MET A 317 -15.28 21.45 -14.11
CA MET A 317 -15.35 20.43 -13.07
C MET A 317 -13.94 19.96 -12.73
N TYR A 318 -13.67 19.76 -11.44
CA TYR A 318 -12.42 19.22 -10.91
C TYR A 318 -12.50 17.71 -10.59
N SER A 319 -13.68 17.12 -10.72
CA SER A 319 -13.92 15.68 -10.59
C SER A 319 -14.99 15.25 -11.59
N LEU A 320 -14.86 14.08 -12.12
CA LEU A 320 -15.83 13.43 -13.01
C LEU A 320 -16.80 12.56 -12.21
#